data_c82c0041b7a79828798504e19eb765f8
#
_entry.id   c82c0041b7a79828798504e19eb765f8
#
_cell.length_a   1.000
_cell.length_b   1.000
_cell.length_c   1.000
_cell.angle_alpha   90.00
_cell.angle_beta   90.00
_cell.angle_gamma   90.00
#
_symmetry.space_group_name_H-M   'P 1'
#
loop_
_entity.id
_entity.type
_entity.pdbx_description
1 polymer ?
#
loop_
_entity_poly.entity_id
_entity_poly.type
_entity_poly.pdbx_seq_one_letter_code
_entity_poly.pdbx_strand_id
1 'polypeptide(L)' 'MEIKVLGTGCPKCTSLEKATRMAADSFNFEINVEKISEMNKIMDYGIMITPALVINDKVVSSGKALSVEQIKKYIEDNK' A
#
# COMPACT_ATOMS: atom_id res chain seq x y z
N MET A 1 -4.50 3.64 -11.68
CA MET A 1 -3.46 2.93 -10.88
C MET A 1 -4.12 2.18 -9.76
N GLU A 2 -3.73 0.97 -9.55
CA GLU A 2 -4.24 0.13 -8.49
C GLU A 2 -3.23 0.03 -7.37
N ILE A 3 -3.62 0.43 -6.16
CA ILE A 3 -2.77 0.33 -4.98
C ILE A 3 -3.46 -0.56 -3.97
N LYS A 4 -2.73 -1.50 -3.39
CA LYS A 4 -3.26 -2.38 -2.37
C LYS A 4 -2.41 -2.27 -1.11
N VAL A 5 -3.08 -2.16 0.02
CA VAL A 5 -2.44 -2.13 1.33
C VAL A 5 -2.72 -3.48 1.98
N LEU A 6 -1.69 -4.27 2.19
CA LEU A 6 -1.82 -5.61 2.74
C LEU A 6 -1.53 -5.59 4.23
N GLY A 7 -2.48 -6.04 5.03
CA GLY A 7 -2.28 -6.08 6.45
C GLY A 7 -3.49 -6.60 7.21
N THR A 8 -3.25 -7.12 8.40
CA THR A 8 -4.28 -7.78 9.20
C THR A 8 -4.97 -6.84 10.20
N GLY A 9 -4.78 -5.54 10.05
CA GLY A 9 -5.45 -4.55 10.91
C GLY A 9 -4.62 -4.06 12.10
N CYS A 10 -3.30 -4.31 12.09
CA CYS A 10 -2.42 -3.80 13.13
C CYS A 10 -2.31 -2.26 13.03
N PRO A 11 -1.82 -1.58 14.10
CA PRO A 11 -1.68 -0.12 14.06
C PRO A 11 -0.85 0.39 12.89
N LYS A 12 0.23 -0.31 12.54
CA LYS A 12 1.05 0.06 11.38
C LYS A 12 0.30 -0.12 10.07
N CYS A 13 -0.55 -1.14 9.98
CA CYS A 13 -1.35 -1.40 8.79
C CYS A 13 -2.36 -0.27 8.59
N THR A 14 -3.02 0.17 9.65
CA THR A 14 -3.96 1.28 9.61
C THR A 14 -3.27 2.59 9.23
N SER A 15 -2.10 2.84 9.80
CA SER A 15 -1.31 4.04 9.47
C SER A 15 -0.90 4.06 8.01
N LEU A 16 -0.47 2.91 7.48
CA LEU A 16 -0.08 2.81 6.08
C LEU A 16 -1.27 3.04 5.15
N GLU A 17 -2.42 2.47 5.46
CA GLU A 17 -3.62 2.67 4.66
C GLU A 17 -4.00 4.15 4.61
N LYS A 18 -4.03 4.80 5.77
CA LYS A 18 -4.37 6.22 5.85
C LYS A 18 -3.39 7.08 5.05
N ALA A 19 -2.10 6.84 5.21
CA ALA A 19 -1.08 7.58 4.48
C ALA A 19 -1.19 7.34 2.97
N THR A 20 -1.52 6.11 2.57
CA THR A 20 -1.69 5.77 1.15
C THR A 20 -2.86 6.52 0.54
N ARG A 21 -3.99 6.59 1.23
CA ARG A 21 -5.15 7.32 0.73
C ARG A 21 -4.86 8.82 0.62
N MET A 22 -4.13 9.38 1.59
CA MET A 22 -3.74 10.78 1.54
C MET A 22 -2.79 11.06 0.38
N ALA A 23 -1.83 10.17 0.15
CA ALA A 23 -0.90 10.31 -0.96
C ALA A 23 -1.63 10.23 -2.31
N ALA A 24 -2.56 9.28 -2.43
CA ALA A 24 -3.34 9.10 -3.66
C ALA A 24 -4.16 10.34 -3.99
N ASP A 25 -4.74 10.98 -2.97
CA ASP A 25 -5.57 12.18 -3.17
C ASP A 25 -4.79 13.37 -3.73
N SER A 26 -3.47 13.34 -3.65
CA SER A 26 -2.65 14.46 -4.14
C SER A 26 -2.33 14.38 -5.62
N PHE A 27 -2.73 13.31 -6.30
CA PHE A 27 -2.47 13.13 -7.72
C PHE A 27 -3.69 13.46 -8.57
N ASN A 28 -3.45 13.86 -9.82
CA ASN A 28 -4.50 14.30 -10.74
C ASN A 28 -5.13 13.18 -11.57
N PHE A 29 -4.71 11.95 -11.36
CA PHE A 29 -5.27 10.81 -12.07
C PHE A 29 -5.92 9.84 -11.09
N GLU A 30 -6.75 8.95 -11.61
CA GLU A 30 -7.50 8.02 -10.77
C GLU A 30 -6.57 6.98 -10.15
N ILE A 31 -6.64 6.87 -8.82
CA ILE A 31 -5.91 5.86 -8.06
C ILE A 31 -6.91 5.15 -7.16
N ASN A 32 -7.02 3.83 -7.34
CA ASN A 32 -7.86 3.00 -6.50
C ASN A 32 -7.01 2.41 -5.37
N VAL A 33 -7.43 2.64 -4.14
CA VAL A 33 -6.73 2.11 -2.96
C VAL A 33 -7.62 1.06 -2.33
N GLU A 34 -7.11 -0.16 -2.21
CA GLU A 34 -7.83 -1.26 -1.61
C GLU A 34 -7.04 -1.83 -0.44
N LYS A 35 -7.75 -2.16 0.63
CA LYS A 35 -7.15 -2.82 1.78
C LYS A 35 -7.42 -4.32 1.69
N ILE A 36 -6.37 -5.12 1.82
CA ILE A 36 -6.48 -6.58 1.83
C ILE A 36 -6.02 -7.08 3.19
N SER A 37 -6.93 -7.71 3.91
CA SER A 37 -6.66 -8.22 5.24
C SER A 37 -6.68 -9.75 5.32
N GLU A 38 -7.07 -10.44 4.26
CA GLU A 38 -7.07 -11.90 4.24
C GLU A 38 -5.66 -12.45 4.11
N MET A 39 -5.26 -13.28 5.06
CA MET A 39 -3.91 -13.83 5.09
C MET A 39 -3.57 -14.60 3.80
N ASN A 40 -4.50 -15.38 3.26
CA ASN A 40 -4.26 -16.14 2.05
C ASN A 40 -3.91 -15.25 0.87
N LYS A 41 -4.62 -14.12 0.73
CA LYS A 41 -4.35 -13.17 -0.35
C LYS A 41 -3.01 -12.46 -0.15
N ILE A 42 -2.69 -12.14 1.10
CA ILE A 42 -1.40 -11.52 1.44
C ILE A 42 -0.26 -12.46 1.06
N MET A 43 -0.40 -13.75 1.39
CA MET A 43 0.61 -14.75 1.08
C MET A 43 0.78 -14.96 -0.41
N ASP A 44 -0.28 -14.78 -1.20
CA ASP A 44 -0.22 -14.91 -2.66
C ASP A 44 0.72 -13.88 -3.29
N TYR A 45 0.96 -12.76 -2.62
CA TYR A 45 1.93 -11.77 -3.08
C TYR A 45 3.36 -12.09 -2.64
N GLY A 46 3.56 -13.20 -1.94
CA GLY A 46 4.88 -13.59 -1.44
C GLY A 46 5.34 -12.80 -0.23
N ILE A 47 4.40 -12.17 0.48
CA ILE A 47 4.70 -11.32 1.61
C ILE A 47 4.65 -12.11 2.91
N MET A 48 5.70 -12.00 3.71
CA MET A 48 5.76 -12.65 5.02
C MET A 48 5.65 -11.66 6.18
N ILE A 49 5.84 -10.38 5.90
CA ILE A 49 5.83 -9.32 6.93
C ILE A 49 4.83 -8.23 6.50
N THR A 50 3.88 -7.89 7.38
CA THR A 50 2.94 -6.81 7.13
C THR A 50 3.27 -5.60 8.01
N PRO A 51 2.86 -4.39 7.62
CA PRO A 51 2.08 -4.05 6.44
C PRO A 51 2.90 -4.03 5.16
N ALA A 52 2.25 -4.17 4.03
CA ALA A 52 2.94 -4.13 2.74
C ALA A 52 2.17 -3.24 1.77
N LEU A 53 2.89 -2.62 0.84
CA LEU A 53 2.32 -1.75 -0.17
C LEU A 53 2.55 -2.36 -1.54
N VAL A 54 1.46 -2.51 -2.31
CA VAL A 54 1.48 -3.07 -3.66
C VAL A 54 0.94 -2.02 -4.63
N ILE A 55 1.68 -1.75 -5.68
CA ILE A 55 1.27 -0.83 -6.74
C ILE A 55 1.29 -1.58 -8.06
N ASN A 56 0.14 -1.63 -8.74
CA ASN A 56 -0.03 -2.32 -10.02
C ASN A 56 0.50 -3.75 -9.96
N ASP A 57 0.10 -4.48 -8.92
CA ASP A 57 0.46 -5.88 -8.66
C ASP A 57 1.95 -6.10 -8.34
N LYS A 58 2.68 -5.02 -8.09
CA LYS A 58 4.10 -5.12 -7.73
C LYS A 58 4.27 -4.70 -6.27
N VAL A 59 4.90 -5.54 -5.47
CA VAL A 59 5.21 -5.23 -4.08
C VAL A 59 6.34 -4.21 -4.04
N VAL A 60 6.06 -3.01 -3.56
CA VAL A 60 7.07 -1.95 -3.50
C VAL A 60 7.65 -1.77 -2.10
N SER A 61 6.96 -2.25 -1.08
CA SER A 61 7.44 -2.17 0.30
C SER A 61 6.76 -3.22 1.17
N SER A 62 7.46 -3.72 2.16
CA SER A 62 6.89 -4.63 3.14
C SER A 62 7.53 -4.38 4.52
N GLY A 63 6.71 -4.53 5.57
CA GLY A 63 7.18 -4.40 6.94
C GLY A 63 7.37 -2.97 7.42
N LYS A 64 6.97 -1.96 6.65
CA LYS A 64 7.16 -0.56 7.00
C LYS A 64 5.87 0.24 6.90
N ALA A 65 5.65 1.09 7.91
CA ALA A 65 4.58 2.09 7.86
C ALA A 65 5.17 3.34 7.21
N LEU A 66 5.00 3.46 5.90
CA LEU A 66 5.59 4.55 5.14
C LEU A 66 4.89 5.88 5.40
N SER A 67 5.63 6.97 5.26
CA SER A 67 5.06 8.31 5.33
C SER A 67 4.35 8.65 4.01
N VAL A 68 3.50 9.67 4.04
CA VAL A 68 2.82 10.15 2.82
C VAL A 68 3.83 10.49 1.73
N GLU A 69 4.93 11.14 2.09
CA GLU A 69 5.96 11.54 1.13
C GLU A 69 6.63 10.34 0.47
N GLN A 70 6.92 9.31 1.25
CA GLN A 70 7.53 8.10 0.71
C GLN A 70 6.58 7.39 -0.25
N ILE A 71 5.29 7.35 0.09
CA ILE A 71 4.29 6.72 -0.76
C ILE A 71 4.11 7.50 -2.07
N LYS A 72 4.10 8.83 -2.01
CA LYS A 72 4.05 9.67 -3.20
C LYS A 72 5.19 9.36 -4.16
N LYS A 73 6.38 9.15 -3.63
CA LYS A 73 7.54 8.82 -4.45
C LYS A 73 7.36 7.48 -5.15
N TYR A 74 6.84 6.48 -4.44
CA TYR A 74 6.56 5.18 -5.06
C TYR A 74 5.51 5.29 -6.15
N ILE A 75 4.49 6.11 -5.95
CA ILE A 75 3.46 6.33 -6.98
C ILE A 75 4.08 7.00 -8.21
N GLU A 76 4.92 8.01 -8.01
CA GLU A 76 5.63 8.68 -9.09
C GLU A 76 6.48 7.71 -9.91
N ASP A 77 7.17 6.79 -9.23
CA ASP A 77 8.06 5.83 -9.87
C ASP A 77 7.30 4.77 -10.67
N ASN A 78 6.01 4.59 -10.40
CA ASN A 78 5.21 3.51 -11.01
C ASN A 78 4.07 3.98 -11.90
N LYS A 79 3.94 5.27 -12.11
CA LYS A 79 2.88 5.80 -12.98
C LYS A 79 3.24 5.73 -14.46
#